data_867c491fb14193d2983a6e2d2707672d
#
_entry.id   867c491fb14193d2983a6e2d2707672d
#
_cell.length_a   1.000
_cell.length_b   1.000
_cell.length_c   1.000
_cell.angle_alpha   90.00
_cell.angle_beta   90.00
_cell.angle_gamma   90.00
#
_symmetry.space_group_name_H-M   'P 1'
#
loop_
_entity.id
_entity.type
_entity.pdbx_description
1 polymer ?
#
loop_
_entity_poly.entity_id
_entity_poly.type
_entity_poly.pdbx_seq_one_letter_code
_entity_poly.pdbx_strand_id
1 'polypeptide(L)'
;MQQDKINQPAAIKTGNIIFGMILMFIIVHIGFHATYIKEFPVFQKYNWLHHIHGALMGSWVMLLLVQPILIHKKKFAAHRFLGKLSYAIAPCMIVSMVFIARNNYETGILKKSAADVMATQSITWMQIVMFILFY
;
A
#
# COMPACT_ATOMS: atom_id res chain seq x y z
N MET A 1 -37.35 9.60 -25.91
CA MET A 1 -35.94 9.88 -26.25
C MET A 1 -35.23 10.79 -25.26
N GLN A 2 -35.84 11.19 -24.17
CA GLN A 2 -35.24 12.08 -23.14
C GLN A 2 -35.03 11.37 -21.78
N GLN A 3 -35.58 10.18 -21.62
CA GLN A 3 -35.55 9.39 -20.37
C GLN A 3 -34.29 8.55 -20.19
N ASP A 4 -33.56 8.25 -21.26
CA ASP A 4 -32.34 7.44 -21.19
C ASP A 4 -31.08 8.18 -20.73
N LYS A 5 -31.13 9.52 -20.69
CA LYS A 5 -29.98 10.34 -20.21
C LYS A 5 -29.90 10.49 -18.69
N ILE A 6 -30.99 10.16 -17.97
CA ILE A 6 -31.07 10.38 -16.51
C ILE A 6 -30.43 9.25 -15.71
N ASN A 7 -30.25 8.06 -16.29
CA ASN A 7 -29.78 6.86 -15.60
C ASN A 7 -28.36 6.40 -15.98
N GLN A 8 -27.57 7.20 -16.69
CA GLN A 8 -26.16 6.85 -16.88
C GLN A 8 -25.39 7.23 -15.61
N PRO A 9 -24.76 6.25 -14.91
CA PRO A 9 -23.91 6.57 -13.80
C PRO A 9 -22.82 7.53 -14.29
N ALA A 10 -22.58 8.59 -13.53
CA ALA A 10 -21.58 9.61 -13.88
C ALA A 10 -20.24 8.92 -14.15
N ALA A 11 -19.80 8.89 -15.41
CA ALA A 11 -18.56 8.25 -15.80
C ALA A 11 -17.40 8.96 -15.06
N ILE A 12 -16.78 8.26 -14.13
CA ILE A 12 -15.62 8.77 -13.41
C ILE A 12 -14.53 9.05 -14.45
N LYS A 13 -14.18 10.32 -14.63
CA LYS A 13 -13.12 10.71 -15.56
C LYS A 13 -11.79 10.14 -15.07
N THR A 14 -11.07 9.44 -15.94
CA THR A 14 -9.76 8.83 -15.61
C THR A 14 -8.78 9.84 -14.97
N GLY A 15 -8.88 11.12 -15.34
CA GLY A 15 -8.10 12.19 -14.70
C GLY A 15 -8.37 12.35 -13.20
N ASN A 16 -9.61 12.19 -12.75
CA ASN A 16 -9.94 12.26 -11.32
C ASN A 16 -9.34 11.09 -10.54
N ILE A 17 -9.30 9.90 -11.17
CA ILE A 17 -8.65 8.72 -10.57
C ILE A 17 -7.15 8.97 -10.43
N ILE A 18 -6.49 9.48 -11.47
CA ILE A 18 -5.06 9.80 -11.44
C ILE A 18 -4.76 10.83 -10.35
N PHE A 19 -5.57 11.90 -10.27
CA PHE A 19 -5.41 12.91 -9.23
C PHE A 19 -5.55 12.32 -7.82
N GLY A 20 -6.56 11.48 -7.58
CA GLY A 20 -6.74 10.79 -6.30
C GLY A 20 -5.55 9.88 -5.93
N MET A 21 -4.99 9.16 -6.92
CA MET A 21 -3.83 8.30 -6.72
C MET A 21 -2.55 9.11 -6.42
N ILE A 22 -2.36 10.26 -7.06
CA ILE A 22 -1.24 11.17 -6.76
C ILE A 22 -1.38 11.71 -5.33
N LEU A 23 -2.58 12.14 -4.94
CA LEU A 23 -2.83 12.64 -3.59
C LEU A 23 -2.56 11.55 -2.54
N MET A 24 -3.04 10.34 -2.77
CA MET A 24 -2.75 9.17 -1.92
C MET A 24 -1.24 8.92 -1.82
N PHE A 25 -0.51 8.99 -2.95
CA PHE A 25 0.93 8.81 -2.98
C PHE A 25 1.65 9.85 -2.11
N ILE A 26 1.23 11.12 -2.18
CA ILE A 26 1.78 12.20 -1.34
C ILE A 26 1.51 11.94 0.14
N ILE A 27 0.28 11.55 0.50
CA ILE A 27 -0.10 11.25 1.89
C ILE A 27 0.74 10.10 2.45
N VAL A 28 0.91 9.03 1.67
CA VAL A 28 1.75 7.88 2.04
C VAL A 28 3.20 8.33 2.29
N HIS A 29 3.77 9.17 1.40
CA HIS A 29 5.13 9.67 1.56
C HIS A 29 5.31 10.54 2.81
N ILE A 30 4.34 11.41 3.11
CA ILE A 30 4.36 12.23 4.33
C ILE A 30 4.33 11.32 5.57
N GLY A 31 3.47 10.30 5.60
CA GLY A 31 3.39 9.34 6.70
C GLY A 31 4.69 8.55 6.90
N PHE A 32 5.30 8.08 5.81
CA PHE A 32 6.56 7.34 5.86
C PHE A 32 7.78 8.23 6.14
N HIS A 33 7.71 9.52 5.82
CA HIS A 33 8.81 10.45 6.09
C HIS A 33 9.14 10.49 7.58
N ALA A 34 8.15 10.66 8.44
CA ALA A 34 8.34 10.78 9.88
C ALA A 34 8.87 9.50 10.55
N THR A 35 8.61 8.35 9.97
CA THR A 35 8.93 7.05 10.58
C THR A 35 10.15 6.39 9.95
N TYR A 36 10.28 6.40 8.63
CA TYR A 36 11.29 5.63 7.91
C TYR A 36 12.29 6.50 7.14
N ILE A 37 11.82 7.47 6.33
CA ILE A 37 12.70 8.22 5.42
C ILE A 37 13.70 9.10 6.17
N LYS A 38 13.31 9.70 7.30
CA LYS A 38 14.19 10.54 8.12
C LYS A 38 15.39 9.79 8.72
N GLU A 39 15.34 8.46 8.80
CA GLU A 39 16.44 7.63 9.32
C GLU A 39 17.53 7.36 8.24
N PHE A 40 17.30 7.82 7.00
CA PHE A 40 18.29 7.71 5.92
C PHE A 40 19.55 8.55 6.27
N PRO A 41 20.78 8.07 6.00
CA PRO A 41 21.14 6.81 5.36
C PRO A 41 21.41 5.63 6.31
N VAL A 42 21.37 5.83 7.62
CA VAL A 42 21.96 4.85 8.58
C VAL A 42 20.94 3.81 9.06
N PHE A 43 19.64 4.13 9.09
CA PHE A 43 18.54 3.23 9.45
C PHE A 43 18.75 2.37 10.72
N GLN A 44 19.38 2.91 11.78
CA GLN A 44 19.76 2.15 12.99
C GLN A 44 18.61 1.40 13.69
N LYS A 45 17.37 1.86 13.51
CA LYS A 45 16.17 1.26 14.14
C LYS A 45 15.59 0.12 13.34
N TYR A 46 16.02 -0.10 12.10
CA TYR A 46 15.37 -1.00 11.16
C TYR A 46 16.30 -2.13 10.76
N ASN A 47 15.79 -3.35 10.77
CA ASN A 47 16.47 -4.53 10.26
C ASN A 47 16.15 -4.75 8.76
N TRP A 48 16.82 -5.69 8.14
CA TRP A 48 16.64 -6.03 6.72
C TRP A 48 15.19 -6.33 6.34
N LEU A 49 14.40 -6.87 7.27
CA LEU A 49 12.98 -7.20 7.07
C LEU A 49 12.13 -5.93 6.80
N HIS A 50 12.42 -4.85 7.52
CA HIS A 50 11.75 -3.55 7.31
C HIS A 50 12.09 -2.97 5.93
N HIS A 51 13.33 -3.16 5.46
CA HIS A 51 13.75 -2.70 4.13
C HIS A 51 13.05 -3.47 3.01
N ILE A 52 12.96 -4.80 3.13
CA ILE A 52 12.21 -5.63 2.16
C ILE A 52 10.74 -5.25 2.15
N HIS A 53 10.12 -5.13 3.32
CA HIS A 53 8.72 -4.70 3.42
C HIS A 53 8.50 -3.31 2.82
N GLY A 54 9.37 -2.34 3.13
CA GLY A 54 9.31 -1.01 2.57
C GLY A 54 9.45 -0.99 1.05
N ALA A 55 10.35 -1.80 0.49
CA ALA A 55 10.51 -1.95 -0.96
C ALA A 55 9.25 -2.57 -1.63
N LEU A 56 8.66 -3.59 -1.02
CA LEU A 56 7.42 -4.19 -1.50
C LEU A 56 6.25 -3.20 -1.45
N MET A 57 6.11 -2.46 -0.33
CA MET A 57 5.09 -1.42 -0.19
C MET A 57 5.27 -0.29 -1.22
N GLY A 58 6.50 0.19 -1.41
CA GLY A 58 6.81 1.18 -2.43
C GLY A 58 6.46 0.70 -3.83
N SER A 59 6.84 -0.54 -4.17
CA SER A 59 6.50 -1.17 -5.45
C SER A 59 4.99 -1.28 -5.65
N TRP A 60 4.25 -1.65 -4.60
CA TRP A 60 2.79 -1.73 -4.62
C TRP A 60 2.14 -0.36 -4.89
N VAL A 61 2.55 0.67 -4.15
CA VAL A 61 2.02 2.02 -4.32
C VAL A 61 2.34 2.57 -5.71
N MET A 62 3.54 2.28 -6.24
CA MET A 62 3.90 2.64 -7.61
C MET A 62 3.04 1.91 -8.64
N LEU A 63 2.72 0.63 -8.44
CA LEU A 63 1.79 -0.08 -9.31
C LEU A 63 0.41 0.60 -9.33
N LEU A 64 -0.13 0.93 -8.16
CA LEU A 64 -1.43 1.62 -8.06
C LEU A 64 -1.43 2.97 -8.80
N LEU A 65 -0.35 3.73 -8.72
CA LEU A 65 -0.21 5.02 -9.40
C LEU A 65 -0.09 4.86 -10.92
N VAL A 66 0.72 3.90 -11.38
CA VAL A 66 1.03 3.71 -12.80
C VAL A 66 -0.15 3.11 -13.56
N GLN A 67 -0.96 2.26 -12.95
CA GLN A 67 -2.09 1.57 -13.58
C GLN A 67 -3.09 2.51 -14.26
N PRO A 68 -3.68 3.53 -13.60
CA PRO A 68 -4.60 4.44 -14.25
C PRO A 68 -3.92 5.35 -15.30
N ILE A 69 -2.64 5.67 -15.12
CA ILE A 69 -1.87 6.43 -16.11
C ILE A 69 -1.72 5.64 -17.42
N LEU A 70 -1.44 4.33 -17.32
CA LEU A 70 -1.33 3.46 -18.50
C LEU A 70 -2.66 3.34 -19.25
N ILE A 71 -3.78 3.24 -18.52
CA ILE A 71 -5.13 3.25 -19.11
C ILE A 71 -5.37 4.59 -19.83
N HIS A 72 -5.07 5.71 -19.16
CA HIS A 72 -5.23 7.04 -19.75
C HIS A 72 -4.41 7.22 -21.02
N LYS A 73 -3.19 6.70 -21.04
CA LYS A 73 -2.29 6.72 -22.22
C LYS A 73 -2.60 5.61 -23.23
N LYS A 74 -3.68 4.84 -23.05
CA LYS A 74 -4.09 3.70 -23.91
C LYS A 74 -3.01 2.62 -24.08
N LYS A 75 -2.08 2.50 -23.11
CA LYS A 75 -1.01 1.50 -23.09
C LYS A 75 -1.47 0.19 -22.45
N PHE A 76 -2.48 -0.45 -23.03
CA PHE A 76 -3.15 -1.61 -22.45
C PHE A 76 -2.25 -2.85 -22.30
N ALA A 77 -1.25 -3.03 -23.16
CA ALA A 77 -0.29 -4.15 -23.03
C ALA A 77 0.53 -4.02 -21.73
N ALA A 78 1.08 -2.83 -21.46
CA ALA A 78 1.83 -2.53 -20.25
C ALA A 78 0.94 -2.59 -19.01
N HIS A 79 -0.29 -2.07 -19.07
CA HIS A 79 -1.27 -2.18 -18.00
C HIS A 79 -1.55 -3.64 -17.62
N ARG A 80 -1.79 -4.53 -18.60
CA ARG A 80 -2.00 -5.97 -18.34
C ARG A 80 -0.77 -6.67 -17.78
N PHE A 81 0.43 -6.32 -18.27
CA PHE A 81 1.68 -6.89 -17.77
C PHE A 81 1.91 -6.53 -16.29
N LEU A 82 1.81 -5.25 -15.96
CA LEU A 82 1.97 -4.78 -14.57
C LEU A 82 0.84 -5.29 -13.66
N GLY A 83 -0.39 -5.42 -14.20
CA GLY A 83 -1.49 -6.06 -13.46
C GLY A 83 -1.19 -7.52 -13.10
N LYS A 84 -0.55 -8.28 -14.00
CA LYS A 84 -0.10 -9.65 -13.68
C LYS A 84 1.02 -9.67 -12.63
N LEU A 85 1.91 -8.68 -12.64
CA LEU A 85 2.99 -8.55 -11.66
C LEU A 85 2.42 -8.35 -10.23
N SER A 86 1.25 -7.71 -10.10
CA SER A 86 0.61 -7.54 -8.81
C SER A 86 0.26 -8.86 -8.13
N TYR A 87 -0.05 -9.93 -8.90
CA TYR A 87 -0.31 -11.27 -8.35
C TYR A 87 0.91 -11.92 -7.68
N ALA A 88 2.12 -11.47 -8.01
CA ALA A 88 3.34 -11.89 -7.33
C ALA A 88 3.67 -10.97 -6.14
N ILE A 89 3.49 -9.66 -6.31
CA ILE A 89 3.83 -8.68 -5.27
C ILE A 89 2.88 -8.78 -4.07
N ALA A 90 1.57 -8.97 -4.28
CA ALA A 90 0.60 -9.01 -3.20
C ALA A 90 0.82 -10.15 -2.19
N PRO A 91 1.04 -11.42 -2.59
CA PRO A 91 1.38 -12.48 -1.65
C PRO A 91 2.68 -12.19 -0.90
N CYS A 92 3.72 -11.69 -1.60
CA CYS A 92 4.97 -11.30 -0.94
C CYS A 92 4.77 -10.19 0.09
N MET A 93 3.89 -9.22 -0.19
CA MET A 93 3.50 -8.20 0.77
C MET A 93 2.83 -8.80 2.00
N ILE A 94 1.83 -9.66 1.83
CA ILE A 94 1.13 -10.30 2.96
C ILE A 94 2.14 -11.06 3.84
N VAL A 95 3.01 -11.86 3.23
CA VAL A 95 4.06 -12.59 3.95
C VAL A 95 4.97 -11.63 4.71
N SER A 96 5.43 -10.55 4.08
CA SER A 96 6.28 -9.56 4.74
C SER A 96 5.56 -8.82 5.89
N MET A 97 4.25 -8.54 5.75
CA MET A 97 3.44 -7.95 6.82
C MET A 97 3.35 -8.88 8.05
N VAL A 98 3.15 -10.18 7.82
CA VAL A 98 3.12 -11.18 8.91
C VAL A 98 4.46 -11.24 9.63
N PHE A 99 5.58 -11.25 8.90
CA PHE A 99 6.91 -11.24 9.51
C PHE A 99 7.18 -9.95 10.30
N ILE A 100 6.77 -8.79 9.80
CA ILE A 100 6.87 -7.51 10.53
C ILE A 100 6.00 -7.55 11.80
N ALA A 101 4.77 -8.05 11.69
CA ALA A 101 3.88 -8.19 12.84
C ALA A 101 4.52 -9.04 13.94
N ARG A 102 5.10 -10.19 13.56
CA ARG A 102 5.80 -11.08 14.49
C ARG A 102 7.02 -10.39 15.10
N ASN A 103 7.88 -9.78 14.29
CA ASN A 103 9.07 -9.07 14.78
C ASN A 103 8.70 -7.93 15.75
N ASN A 104 7.64 -7.18 15.45
CA ASN A 104 7.16 -6.11 16.30
C ASN A 104 6.55 -6.64 17.61
N TYR A 105 5.92 -7.80 17.58
CA TYR A 105 5.44 -8.48 18.79
C TYR A 105 6.62 -8.91 19.67
N GLU A 106 7.57 -9.67 19.13
CA GLU A 106 8.73 -10.18 19.87
C GLU A 106 9.58 -9.06 20.51
N THR A 107 9.78 -7.96 19.77
CA THR A 107 10.50 -6.80 20.30
C THR A 107 9.66 -5.94 21.24
N GLY A 108 8.35 -5.90 21.03
CA GLY A 108 7.40 -5.11 21.80
C GLY A 108 7.22 -5.64 23.22
N ILE A 109 7.06 -6.95 23.39
CA ILE A 109 6.88 -7.58 24.71
C ILE A 109 8.05 -7.34 25.67
N LEU A 110 9.24 -7.04 25.12
CA LEU A 110 10.43 -6.76 25.92
C LEU A 110 10.56 -5.29 26.33
N LYS A 111 9.83 -4.38 25.68
CA LYS A 111 10.07 -2.93 25.77
C LYS A 111 8.83 -2.07 26.06
N LYS A 112 7.63 -2.63 25.92
CA LYS A 112 6.36 -1.89 25.99
C LYS A 112 5.41 -2.53 27.00
N SER A 113 4.37 -1.78 27.41
CA SER A 113 3.28 -2.34 28.19
C SER A 113 2.49 -3.38 27.38
N ALA A 114 1.86 -4.34 28.06
CA ALA A 114 1.01 -5.34 27.40
C ALA A 114 -0.12 -4.69 26.59
N ALA A 115 -0.71 -3.60 27.11
CA ALA A 115 -1.76 -2.85 26.42
C ALA A 115 -1.28 -2.23 25.11
N ASP A 116 -0.08 -1.62 25.09
CA ASP A 116 0.50 -1.02 23.87
C ASP A 116 0.84 -2.07 22.81
N VAL A 117 1.33 -3.24 23.26
CA VAL A 117 1.63 -4.36 22.36
C VAL A 117 0.34 -4.88 21.72
N MET A 118 -0.72 -5.10 22.53
CA MET A 118 -2.01 -5.56 22.04
C MET A 118 -2.64 -4.56 21.07
N ALA A 119 -2.63 -3.27 21.38
CA ALA A 119 -3.15 -2.23 20.50
C ALA A 119 -2.41 -2.20 19.14
N THR A 120 -1.07 -2.22 19.17
CA THR A 120 -0.25 -2.24 17.96
C THR A 120 -0.52 -3.49 17.11
N GLN A 121 -0.62 -4.65 17.73
CA GLN A 121 -0.90 -5.91 17.04
C GLN A 121 -2.30 -5.93 16.43
N SER A 122 -3.31 -5.47 17.14
CA SER A 122 -4.69 -5.42 16.64
C SER A 122 -4.79 -4.57 15.36
N ILE A 123 -4.14 -3.40 15.35
CA ILE A 123 -4.08 -2.54 14.16
C ILE A 123 -3.37 -3.25 13.01
N THR A 124 -2.24 -3.90 13.27
CA THR A 124 -1.46 -4.59 12.23
C THR A 124 -2.25 -5.74 11.62
N TRP A 125 -2.90 -6.58 12.44
CA TRP A 125 -3.73 -7.67 11.94
C TRP A 125 -4.95 -7.17 11.17
N MET A 126 -5.58 -6.10 11.62
CA MET A 126 -6.67 -5.45 10.90
C MET A 126 -6.21 -4.99 9.51
N GLN A 127 -5.03 -4.38 9.39
CA GLN A 127 -4.46 -3.96 8.11
C GLN A 127 -4.22 -5.15 7.18
N ILE A 128 -3.69 -6.27 7.68
CA ILE A 128 -3.48 -7.50 6.90
C ILE A 128 -4.81 -8.03 6.35
N VAL A 129 -5.82 -8.16 7.23
CA VAL A 129 -7.16 -8.63 6.83
C VAL A 129 -7.77 -7.70 5.79
N MET A 130 -7.74 -6.39 6.02
CA MET A 130 -8.24 -5.39 5.06
C MET A 130 -7.51 -5.48 3.72
N PHE A 131 -6.19 -5.65 3.71
CA PHE A 131 -5.44 -5.81 2.48
C PHE A 131 -5.89 -7.07 1.71
N ILE A 132 -6.08 -8.20 2.40
CA ILE A 132 -6.56 -9.45 1.78
C ILE A 132 -7.99 -9.30 1.22
N LEU A 133 -8.87 -8.59 1.92
CA LEU A 133 -10.27 -8.43 1.51
C LEU A 133 -10.43 -7.48 0.32
N PHE A 134 -9.56 -6.48 0.18
CA PHE A 134 -9.69 -5.44 -0.84
C PHE A 134 -8.72 -5.60 -2.02
N TYR A 135 -7.84 -6.60 -1.97
CA TYR A 135 -7.02 -6.98 -3.11
C TYR A 135 -7.79 -7.82 -4.11
#